data_1994641d6f0de9ddd15d1baf092e53f7
#
_entry.id   1994641d6f0de9ddd15d1baf092e53f7
#
_cell.length_a   1.000
_cell.length_b   1.000
_cell.length_c   1.000
_cell.angle_alpha   90.00
_cell.angle_beta   90.00
_cell.angle_gamma   90.00
#
_symmetry.space_group_name_H-M   'P 1'
#
loop_
_entity.id
_entity.type
_entity.pdbx_description
1 polymer ?
#
loop_
_entity_poly.entity_id
_entity_poly.type
_entity_poly.pdbx_seq_one_letter_code
_entity_poly.pdbx_strand_id
1 'polypeptide(L)'
;MHELRAVACIAALAGALVCQTNTVAGLDGSLTNSTSPTQFGRRGTYPNGETGMSYSYTMCNPGRVAIPWNAPMNPDHPMFAYMVVRESNGRMEQITSPATTYVKHSFSAANTASTCGGTCTTTGTGLRINCTDTYGASTNANRFYLGPADEIDPWTGIWNPVGSYFDRGDPDVGFPANADGARSLSSTQTAAMDTVKNRVTLRDQDLLVPGRLFYCMHIVVRGESGDLHFNNFAHRQVTATWNGSTAWTFANTGVPFTQGTVLQQWAGSTLAYARNGNDDGHFFVAVKVTQNPNGTWHYEYAVQNFDNHRGGASLRIPVDPSVTIANVGFRDTDLNPANEWPWFRQGGELVFGAAANNPLNWNNLFNFWFDSDAPPAAGAVAIDQARLGNGGLTVSVQARVPSAPASAVAMGAGCGSPAPVLAAVGRPTIPSASFGMSLGAAPGAGLALFASLGEASVGVGNGCTQYLGTQSLATHGFYVADGTGSASVPLPIPANPALEGLYLYWQAAQLAPAGATMPLSNGLRIRIATL
;
A
#
# COMPACT_ATOMS: atom_id res chain seq x y z
N MET A 1 -3.16 26.02 42.52
CA MET A 1 -1.97 25.79 41.67
C MET A 1 -1.38 24.36 41.80
N HIS A 2 -1.71 23.58 42.84
CA HIS A 2 -1.21 22.21 42.98
C HIS A 2 -2.07 21.16 42.24
N GLU A 3 -3.36 21.37 42.08
CA GLU A 3 -4.26 20.42 41.40
C GLU A 3 -4.09 20.40 39.86
N LEU A 4 -3.73 21.52 39.23
CA LEU A 4 -3.45 21.57 37.78
C LEU A 4 -2.15 20.84 37.36
N ARG A 5 -1.19 20.71 38.30
CA ARG A 5 0.06 19.96 38.01
C ARG A 5 -0.15 18.44 38.09
N ALA A 6 -1.05 17.99 38.96
CA ALA A 6 -1.38 16.57 39.08
C ALA A 6 -2.16 16.04 37.85
N VAL A 7 -3.09 16.85 37.32
CA VAL A 7 -3.86 16.51 36.11
C VAL A 7 -2.96 16.48 34.86
N ALA A 8 -2.01 17.40 34.75
CA ALA A 8 -1.07 17.39 33.62
C ALA A 8 -0.09 16.19 33.66
N CYS A 9 0.32 15.75 34.85
CA CYS A 9 1.15 14.55 34.99
C CYS A 9 0.38 13.25 34.67
N ILE A 10 -0.91 13.17 35.02
CA ILE A 10 -1.75 12.00 34.72
C ILE A 10 -2.03 11.92 33.22
N ALA A 11 -2.30 13.05 32.56
CA ALA A 11 -2.47 13.08 31.11
C ALA A 11 -1.18 12.74 30.33
N ALA A 12 -0.03 13.18 30.81
CA ALA A 12 1.26 12.84 30.22
C ALA A 12 1.63 11.36 30.43
N LEU A 13 1.28 10.78 31.60
CA LEU A 13 1.47 9.35 31.87
C LEU A 13 0.50 8.48 31.05
N ALA A 14 -0.74 8.90 30.85
CA ALA A 14 -1.69 8.18 29.98
C ALA A 14 -1.25 8.24 28.50
N GLY A 15 -0.74 9.38 28.03
CA GLY A 15 -0.18 9.53 26.69
C GLY A 15 1.11 8.72 26.47
N ALA A 16 1.96 8.57 27.48
CA ALA A 16 3.17 7.75 27.42
C ALA A 16 2.87 6.24 27.47
N LEU A 17 1.77 5.81 28.09
CA LEU A 17 1.35 4.41 28.13
C LEU A 17 0.78 3.92 26.78
N VAL A 18 0.26 4.82 25.94
CA VAL A 18 -0.25 4.50 24.60
C VAL A 18 0.88 4.36 23.56
N CYS A 19 2.08 4.86 23.87
CA CYS A 19 3.25 4.79 22.97
C CYS A 19 4.24 3.67 23.33
N GLN A 20 3.85 2.70 24.15
CA GLN A 20 4.66 1.49 24.33
C GLN A 20 4.38 0.53 23.17
N THR A 21 5.09 0.74 22.06
CA THR A 21 5.40 -0.35 21.15
C THR A 21 6.13 -1.42 21.98
N ASN A 22 5.65 -2.67 21.97
CA ASN A 22 6.33 -3.82 22.59
C ASN A 22 7.68 -4.12 21.88
N THR A 23 8.33 -3.12 21.32
CA THR A 23 9.55 -3.26 20.53
C THR A 23 10.74 -3.56 21.42
N VAL A 24 11.45 -4.60 21.08
CA VAL A 24 12.69 -5.02 21.75
C VAL A 24 13.89 -4.49 20.96
N ALA A 25 14.64 -3.56 21.53
CA ALA A 25 15.77 -2.95 20.85
C ALA A 25 16.83 -3.98 20.42
N GLY A 26 17.14 -4.00 19.13
CA GLY A 26 18.12 -4.89 18.54
C GLY A 26 17.61 -6.30 18.22
N LEU A 27 16.30 -6.54 18.34
CA LEU A 27 15.67 -7.74 17.84
C LEU A 27 15.51 -7.63 16.33
N ASP A 28 15.97 -8.62 15.57
CA ASP A 28 15.93 -8.64 14.11
C ASP A 28 15.94 -10.07 13.60
N GLY A 29 14.92 -10.43 12.85
CA GLY A 29 14.81 -11.71 12.15
C GLY A 29 14.92 -11.49 10.64
N SER A 30 15.61 -12.35 9.93
CA SER A 30 15.80 -12.20 8.48
C SER A 30 15.66 -13.52 7.75
N LEU A 31 14.95 -13.53 6.64
CA LEU A 31 14.88 -14.66 5.73
C LEU A 31 16.12 -14.69 4.83
N THR A 32 16.78 -15.85 4.73
CA THR A 32 18.04 -15.95 3.97
C THR A 32 18.02 -16.99 2.87
N ASN A 33 17.18 -18.00 2.93
CA ASN A 33 17.09 -19.04 1.92
C ASN A 33 15.76 -19.81 1.96
N SER A 34 15.44 -20.47 0.85
CA SER A 34 14.35 -21.43 0.73
C SER A 34 14.67 -22.48 -0.35
N THR A 35 14.20 -23.71 -0.18
CA THR A 35 14.23 -24.77 -1.19
C THR A 35 12.93 -24.77 -2.01
N SER A 36 12.94 -25.48 -3.15
CA SER A 36 11.76 -25.66 -4.00
C SER A 36 10.58 -26.22 -3.20
N PRO A 37 9.35 -25.77 -3.52
CA PRO A 37 8.15 -26.32 -2.92
C PRO A 37 7.98 -27.81 -3.19
N THR A 38 7.27 -28.47 -2.27
CA THR A 38 6.95 -29.91 -2.34
C THR A 38 5.46 -30.09 -2.13
N GLN A 39 4.80 -30.92 -2.94
CA GLN A 39 3.42 -31.32 -2.75
C GLN A 39 3.30 -32.32 -1.57
N PHE A 40 2.36 -32.05 -0.66
CA PHE A 40 2.08 -32.89 0.51
C PHE A 40 0.68 -33.50 0.50
N GLY A 41 -0.12 -33.23 -0.49
CA GLY A 41 -1.45 -33.78 -0.61
C GLY A 41 -2.18 -33.20 -1.79
N ARG A 42 -3.33 -33.81 -2.09
CA ARG A 42 -4.20 -33.41 -3.19
C ARG A 42 -5.65 -33.72 -2.86
N ARG A 43 -6.54 -32.86 -3.31
CA ARG A 43 -7.99 -33.04 -3.30
C ARG A 43 -8.54 -32.85 -4.71
N GLY A 44 -9.49 -33.72 -5.10
CA GLY A 44 -10.07 -33.70 -6.45
C GLY A 44 -9.11 -34.21 -7.53
N THR A 45 -9.60 -34.23 -8.76
CA THR A 45 -8.92 -34.78 -9.93
C THR A 45 -8.41 -33.67 -10.84
N TYR A 46 -7.21 -33.87 -11.39
CA TYR A 46 -6.64 -32.99 -12.40
C TYR A 46 -7.55 -32.94 -13.65
N PRO A 47 -7.79 -31.78 -14.27
CA PRO A 47 -7.20 -30.44 -14.01
C PRO A 47 -8.06 -29.54 -13.09
N ASN A 48 -8.99 -30.08 -12.34
CA ASN A 48 -9.95 -29.31 -11.52
C ASN A 48 -9.78 -29.55 -10.01
N GLY A 49 -8.67 -30.14 -9.60
CA GLY A 49 -8.38 -30.39 -8.22
C GLY A 49 -7.57 -29.26 -7.55
N GLU A 50 -7.25 -29.50 -6.30
CA GLU A 50 -6.39 -28.64 -5.47
C GLU A 50 -5.18 -29.43 -4.96
N THR A 51 -4.07 -28.76 -4.83
CA THR A 51 -2.86 -29.32 -4.26
C THR A 51 -2.50 -28.60 -2.97
N GLY A 52 -2.17 -29.36 -1.92
CA GLY A 52 -1.56 -28.86 -0.72
C GLY A 52 -0.04 -28.98 -0.85
N MET A 53 0.66 -27.88 -0.70
CA MET A 53 2.11 -27.87 -0.74
C MET A 53 2.72 -27.15 0.46
N SER A 54 4.03 -27.23 0.58
CA SER A 54 4.83 -26.44 1.51
C SER A 54 6.23 -26.29 0.98
N TYR A 55 7.00 -25.40 1.57
CA TYR A 55 8.41 -25.15 1.22
C TYR A 55 9.23 -24.88 2.48
N SER A 56 10.54 -25.07 2.38
CA SER A 56 11.45 -24.74 3.47
C SER A 56 11.71 -23.26 3.54
N TYR A 57 12.17 -22.81 4.69
CA TYR A 57 12.80 -21.50 4.84
C TYR A 57 13.94 -21.59 5.85
N THR A 58 14.91 -20.70 5.68
CA THR A 58 15.98 -20.47 6.63
C THR A 58 15.86 -19.06 7.16
N MET A 59 15.72 -18.94 8.46
CA MET A 59 15.73 -17.69 9.20
C MET A 59 17.11 -17.46 9.82
N CYS A 60 17.57 -16.23 9.80
CA CYS A 60 18.77 -15.73 10.45
C CYS A 60 18.42 -14.74 11.54
N ASN A 61 19.24 -14.65 12.59
CA ASN A 61 19.20 -13.56 13.55
C ASN A 61 20.42 -12.65 13.36
N PRO A 62 20.32 -11.58 12.53
CA PRO A 62 21.38 -10.60 12.38
C PRO A 62 21.37 -9.54 13.49
N GLY A 63 20.41 -9.60 14.41
CA GLY A 63 20.19 -8.65 15.47
C GLY A 63 21.27 -8.69 16.58
N ARG A 64 20.95 -8.05 17.71
CA ARG A 64 21.83 -7.92 18.86
C ARG A 64 21.31 -8.66 20.12
N VAL A 65 20.13 -9.23 20.03
CA VAL A 65 19.50 -10.03 21.09
C VAL A 65 18.97 -11.35 20.50
N ALA A 66 18.85 -12.37 21.33
CA ALA A 66 18.29 -13.64 20.89
C ALA A 66 16.78 -13.49 20.62
N ILE A 67 16.31 -14.08 19.53
CA ILE A 67 14.88 -14.14 19.24
C ILE A 67 14.23 -15.23 20.10
N PRO A 68 13.20 -14.93 20.92
CA PRO A 68 12.47 -15.93 21.66
C PRO A 68 11.89 -17.00 20.74
N TRP A 69 12.03 -18.28 21.13
CA TRP A 69 11.58 -19.40 20.30
C TRP A 69 11.05 -20.52 21.18
N ASN A 70 9.85 -20.32 21.68
CA ASN A 70 9.23 -21.22 22.62
C ASN A 70 8.21 -22.16 21.94
N ALA A 71 7.71 -23.11 22.70
CA ALA A 71 6.71 -24.08 22.22
C ALA A 71 5.40 -23.40 21.80
N PRO A 72 4.60 -23.98 20.89
CA PRO A 72 3.47 -23.34 20.21
C PRO A 72 2.38 -22.73 21.08
N MET A 73 2.21 -23.11 22.32
CA MET A 73 1.23 -22.48 23.23
C MET A 73 1.83 -21.34 24.05
N ASN A 74 3.09 -21.01 23.84
CA ASN A 74 3.72 -19.81 24.37
C ASN A 74 3.71 -18.73 23.25
N PRO A 75 3.29 -17.48 23.52
CA PRO A 75 3.19 -16.46 22.49
C PRO A 75 4.56 -15.97 21.92
N ASP A 76 5.67 -16.33 22.60
CA ASP A 76 7.00 -15.86 22.24
C ASP A 76 7.71 -16.84 21.30
N HIS A 77 7.27 -16.90 20.06
CA HIS A 77 7.90 -17.65 18.98
C HIS A 77 7.65 -16.96 17.63
N PRO A 78 8.53 -17.11 16.62
CA PRO A 78 8.27 -16.61 15.28
C PRO A 78 7.14 -17.36 14.59
N MET A 79 6.43 -16.64 13.72
CA MET A 79 5.35 -17.17 12.89
C MET A 79 5.68 -16.93 11.41
N PHE A 80 5.30 -17.87 10.53
CA PHE A 80 5.69 -17.86 9.13
C PHE A 80 4.46 -18.00 8.25
N ALA A 81 4.13 -16.94 7.52
CA ALA A 81 3.06 -16.91 6.55
C ALA A 81 3.58 -17.25 5.15
N TYR A 82 2.68 -17.73 4.32
CA TYR A 82 2.95 -18.20 2.96
C TYR A 82 2.06 -17.50 1.96
N MET A 83 2.61 -17.24 0.79
CA MET A 83 1.89 -16.67 -0.35
C MET A 83 2.43 -17.28 -1.64
N VAL A 84 1.57 -17.54 -2.62
CA VAL A 84 2.00 -17.84 -3.99
C VAL A 84 1.38 -16.83 -4.92
N VAL A 85 2.24 -16.24 -5.75
CA VAL A 85 1.90 -15.16 -6.67
C VAL A 85 2.24 -15.57 -8.09
N ARG A 86 1.38 -15.24 -9.03
CA ARG A 86 1.58 -15.44 -10.45
C ARG A 86 1.65 -14.10 -11.17
N GLU A 87 2.61 -13.95 -12.07
CA GLU A 87 2.55 -12.90 -13.08
C GLU A 87 2.10 -13.51 -14.40
N SER A 88 0.97 -13.05 -14.89
CA SER A 88 0.37 -13.52 -16.13
C SER A 88 -0.45 -12.41 -16.80
N ASN A 89 -0.39 -12.31 -18.13
CA ASN A 89 -1.20 -11.36 -18.91
C ASN A 89 -1.09 -9.90 -18.42
N GLY A 90 0.09 -9.51 -17.95
CA GLY A 90 0.34 -8.15 -17.47
C GLY A 90 -0.03 -7.89 -16.01
N ARG A 91 -0.61 -8.86 -15.31
CA ARG A 91 -1.04 -8.79 -13.90
C ARG A 91 -0.10 -9.58 -13.00
N MET A 92 0.14 -9.07 -11.80
CA MET A 92 0.79 -9.76 -10.69
C MET A 92 -0.27 -10.07 -9.64
N GLU A 93 -0.67 -11.33 -9.47
CA GLU A 93 -1.84 -11.72 -8.66
C GLU A 93 -1.50 -12.83 -7.66
N GLN A 94 -2.07 -12.78 -6.47
CA GLN A 94 -1.99 -13.87 -5.50
C GLN A 94 -2.98 -14.97 -5.88
N ILE A 95 -2.50 -16.22 -5.82
CA ILE A 95 -3.30 -17.42 -6.15
C ILE A 95 -3.48 -18.36 -4.95
N THR A 96 -3.05 -17.95 -3.76
CA THR A 96 -3.34 -18.61 -2.48
C THR A 96 -4.22 -17.72 -1.62
N SER A 97 -5.19 -18.30 -0.93
CA SER A 97 -6.01 -17.58 0.05
C SER A 97 -5.50 -17.83 1.46
N PRO A 98 -5.29 -16.80 2.31
CA PRO A 98 -4.98 -16.96 3.73
C PRO A 98 -6.08 -17.69 4.51
N ALA A 99 -7.31 -17.70 4.01
CA ALA A 99 -8.39 -18.49 4.62
C ALA A 99 -8.18 -20.01 4.53
N THR A 100 -7.40 -20.45 3.53
CA THR A 100 -7.07 -21.88 3.33
C THR A 100 -5.61 -22.20 3.57
N THR A 101 -4.71 -21.19 3.52
CA THR A 101 -3.27 -21.33 3.72
C THR A 101 -2.89 -20.79 5.08
N TYR A 102 -2.74 -21.66 6.06
CA TYR A 102 -2.46 -21.30 7.44
C TYR A 102 -1.00 -20.95 7.69
N VAL A 103 -0.77 -20.18 8.75
CA VAL A 103 0.54 -19.70 9.20
C VAL A 103 1.21 -20.76 10.07
N LYS A 104 2.49 -21.00 9.85
CA LYS A 104 3.30 -21.91 10.65
C LYS A 104 3.75 -21.24 11.95
N HIS A 105 3.40 -21.81 13.07
CA HIS A 105 3.93 -21.46 14.39
C HIS A 105 5.18 -22.29 14.70
N SER A 106 6.24 -21.62 15.14
CA SER A 106 7.51 -22.26 15.47
C SER A 106 7.47 -22.96 16.82
N PHE A 107 8.38 -23.91 17.06
CA PHE A 107 8.40 -24.68 18.29
C PHE A 107 9.81 -24.94 18.87
N SER A 108 10.87 -24.79 18.09
CA SER A 108 12.26 -24.87 18.57
C SER A 108 13.21 -24.32 17.50
N ALA A 109 14.34 -23.75 17.93
CA ALA A 109 15.40 -23.28 17.04
C ALA A 109 16.59 -24.24 17.07
N ALA A 110 17.14 -24.55 15.91
CA ALA A 110 18.29 -25.46 15.77
C ALA A 110 19.64 -24.76 16.02
N ASN A 111 19.72 -23.43 15.92
CA ASN A 111 20.94 -22.64 16.08
C ASN A 111 22.13 -23.19 15.29
N THR A 112 21.96 -23.31 13.99
CA THR A 112 23.05 -23.73 13.09
C THR A 112 23.84 -22.50 12.62
N ALA A 113 25.17 -22.65 12.55
CA ALA A 113 26.04 -21.60 12.03
C ALA A 113 26.20 -21.80 10.53
N SER A 114 25.88 -20.80 9.68
CA SER A 114 26.49 -20.76 8.36
C SER A 114 26.19 -19.55 7.48
N THR A 115 25.04 -18.91 7.56
CA THR A 115 24.63 -17.92 6.53
C THR A 115 24.34 -16.54 7.09
N CYS A 116 24.47 -16.33 8.40
CA CYS A 116 24.08 -15.12 9.10
C CYS A 116 25.20 -14.09 9.31
N GLY A 117 26.42 -14.45 8.93
CA GLY A 117 27.61 -13.65 9.25
C GLY A 117 28.00 -13.74 10.75
N GLY A 118 29.27 -13.71 11.04
CA GLY A 118 29.77 -13.76 12.42
C GLY A 118 29.70 -15.18 13.05
N THR A 119 29.88 -15.21 14.39
CA THR A 119 29.96 -16.48 15.16
C THR A 119 28.63 -16.78 15.82
N CYS A 120 28.09 -17.96 15.56
CA CYS A 120 26.89 -18.47 16.22
C CYS A 120 27.27 -19.23 17.50
N THR A 121 26.57 -18.95 18.59
CA THR A 121 26.59 -19.77 19.80
C THR A 121 25.46 -20.77 19.75
N THR A 122 25.77 -22.04 19.53
CA THR A 122 24.79 -23.11 19.26
C THR A 122 24.04 -23.60 20.49
N THR A 123 24.31 -23.08 21.69
CA THR A 123 23.68 -23.48 22.96
C THR A 123 22.65 -22.45 23.43
N GLY A 124 21.56 -22.90 24.02
CA GLY A 124 20.52 -22.08 24.65
C GLY A 124 19.16 -22.21 23.98
N THR A 125 18.16 -21.54 24.57
CA THR A 125 16.80 -21.42 24.05
C THR A 125 16.68 -20.19 23.16
N GLY A 126 15.84 -20.23 22.14
CA GLY A 126 15.67 -19.17 21.14
C GLY A 126 16.72 -19.20 20.03
N LEU A 127 16.52 -18.37 19.00
CA LEU A 127 17.49 -18.19 17.93
C LEU A 127 18.54 -17.16 18.35
N ARG A 128 19.77 -17.63 18.53
CA ARG A 128 20.89 -16.84 19.03
C ARG A 128 21.43 -15.90 17.95
N ILE A 129 22.13 -14.88 18.37
CA ILE A 129 22.78 -13.90 17.49
C ILE A 129 23.70 -14.61 16.49
N ASN A 130 23.65 -14.22 15.23
CA ASN A 130 24.37 -14.81 14.09
C ASN A 130 24.06 -16.29 13.82
N CYS A 131 23.04 -16.85 14.46
CA CYS A 131 22.60 -18.21 14.18
C CYS A 131 21.50 -18.26 13.14
N THR A 132 21.39 -19.39 12.47
CA THR A 132 20.29 -19.71 11.57
C THR A 132 19.48 -20.87 12.09
N ASP A 133 18.20 -20.90 11.71
CA ASP A 133 17.33 -22.04 11.83
C ASP A 133 16.65 -22.34 10.49
N THR A 134 16.55 -23.61 10.14
CA THR A 134 15.92 -24.06 8.89
C THR A 134 14.79 -25.05 9.19
N TYR A 135 13.56 -24.63 8.87
CA TYR A 135 12.44 -25.54 8.84
C TYR A 135 12.25 -26.12 7.44
N GLY A 136 12.37 -27.44 7.33
CA GLY A 136 12.14 -28.18 6.09
C GLY A 136 10.68 -28.15 5.65
N ALA A 137 10.42 -28.40 4.36
CA ALA A 137 9.06 -28.40 3.81
C ALA A 137 8.10 -29.36 4.53
N SER A 138 8.58 -30.54 4.96
CA SER A 138 7.77 -31.50 5.72
C SER A 138 7.35 -30.99 7.10
N THR A 139 8.27 -30.29 7.79
CA THR A 139 7.98 -29.65 9.09
C THR A 139 6.96 -28.54 8.91
N ASN A 140 7.08 -27.75 7.85
CA ASN A 140 6.16 -26.65 7.55
C ASN A 140 4.80 -27.13 7.03
N ALA A 141 4.72 -28.34 6.45
CA ALA A 141 3.47 -28.98 6.08
C ALA A 141 2.72 -29.62 7.26
N ASN A 142 3.33 -29.67 8.45
CA ASN A 142 2.73 -30.32 9.62
C ASN A 142 1.62 -29.45 10.23
N ARG A 143 0.38 -29.86 10.00
CA ARG A 143 -0.84 -29.14 10.41
C ARG A 143 -1.02 -28.97 11.91
N PHE A 144 -0.32 -29.75 12.70
CA PHE A 144 -0.29 -29.58 14.17
C PHE A 144 0.25 -28.19 14.57
N TYR A 145 1.07 -27.54 13.71
CA TYR A 145 1.67 -26.24 13.94
C TYR A 145 1.17 -25.15 12.96
N LEU A 146 0.07 -25.39 12.26
CA LEU A 146 -0.53 -24.43 11.34
C LEU A 146 -1.78 -23.82 11.97
N GLY A 147 -1.80 -22.50 12.12
CA GLY A 147 -2.90 -21.69 12.64
C GLY A 147 -3.35 -20.61 11.66
N PRO A 148 -4.56 -20.08 11.79
CA PRO A 148 -5.09 -19.05 10.90
C PRO A 148 -4.33 -17.74 11.04
N ALA A 149 -4.25 -16.99 9.92
CA ALA A 149 -3.50 -15.74 9.85
C ALA A 149 -4.17 -14.59 10.62
N ASP A 150 -5.49 -14.59 10.72
CA ASP A 150 -6.27 -13.54 11.37
C ASP A 150 -6.15 -13.50 12.90
N GLU A 151 -5.58 -14.52 13.51
CA GLU A 151 -5.25 -14.53 14.94
C GLU A 151 -3.97 -13.75 15.28
N ILE A 152 -3.22 -13.29 14.28
CA ILE A 152 -1.89 -12.72 14.46
C ILE A 152 -1.94 -11.22 14.12
N ASP A 153 -1.39 -10.38 15.01
CA ASP A 153 -1.03 -9.01 14.66
C ASP A 153 0.36 -9.01 14.00
N PRO A 154 0.46 -8.80 12.68
CA PRO A 154 1.73 -8.90 11.97
C PRO A 154 2.69 -7.74 12.25
N TRP A 155 2.16 -6.60 12.74
CA TRP A 155 2.96 -5.43 13.08
C TRP A 155 3.70 -5.57 14.40
N THR A 156 3.02 -6.11 15.41
CA THR A 156 3.59 -6.28 16.75
C THR A 156 4.11 -7.69 17.01
N GLY A 157 3.71 -8.67 16.18
CA GLY A 157 3.96 -10.08 16.40
C GLY A 157 3.13 -10.66 17.55
N ILE A 158 2.08 -9.97 18.00
CA ILE A 158 1.22 -10.46 19.07
C ILE A 158 0.30 -11.55 18.54
N TRP A 159 0.29 -12.66 19.26
CA TRP A 159 -0.65 -13.77 19.14
C TRP A 159 -1.08 -14.20 20.53
N ASN A 160 -2.36 -14.48 20.71
CA ASN A 160 -2.89 -14.94 22.01
C ASN A 160 -3.21 -16.43 21.94
N PRO A 161 -2.56 -17.28 22.75
CA PRO A 161 -2.88 -18.71 22.83
C PRO A 161 -4.30 -18.96 23.33
N VAL A 162 -4.83 -18.12 24.24
CA VAL A 162 -6.19 -18.29 24.79
C VAL A 162 -7.23 -17.94 23.73
N GLY A 163 -8.08 -18.88 23.42
CA GLY A 163 -9.12 -18.76 22.40
C GLY A 163 -8.64 -19.01 20.96
N SER A 164 -7.33 -19.30 20.77
CA SER A 164 -6.77 -19.58 19.46
C SER A 164 -7.27 -20.90 18.86
N TYR A 165 -7.03 -21.10 17.58
CA TYR A 165 -7.28 -22.35 16.87
C TYR A 165 -6.63 -23.57 17.56
N PHE A 166 -5.43 -23.37 18.11
CA PHE A 166 -4.75 -24.46 18.84
C PHE A 166 -5.39 -24.80 20.18
N ASP A 167 -5.93 -23.80 20.86
CA ASP A 167 -6.67 -23.96 22.12
C ASP A 167 -8.05 -24.57 21.85
N ARG A 168 -8.80 -24.02 20.90
CA ARG A 168 -10.18 -24.41 20.62
C ARG A 168 -10.33 -25.63 19.71
N GLY A 169 -9.27 -26.01 18.98
CA GLY A 169 -9.32 -27.11 18.01
C GLY A 169 -9.87 -26.71 16.65
N ASP A 170 -10.12 -27.71 15.81
CA ASP A 170 -10.64 -27.50 14.46
C ASP A 170 -12.16 -27.25 14.49
N PRO A 171 -12.67 -26.16 13.94
CA PRO A 171 -14.11 -25.87 13.91
C PRO A 171 -14.94 -26.93 13.18
N ASP A 172 -14.36 -27.66 12.21
CA ASP A 172 -15.05 -28.73 11.48
C ASP A 172 -15.39 -29.95 12.36
N VAL A 173 -14.68 -30.12 13.47
CA VAL A 173 -14.95 -31.17 14.46
C VAL A 173 -15.60 -30.62 15.74
N GLY A 174 -15.92 -29.32 15.75
CA GLY A 174 -16.50 -28.61 16.88
C GLY A 174 -15.43 -28.05 17.84
N PHE A 175 -15.62 -26.79 18.26
CA PHE A 175 -14.77 -26.17 19.25
C PHE A 175 -15.09 -26.68 20.66
N PRO A 176 -14.08 -26.91 21.54
CA PRO A 176 -14.31 -27.12 22.98
C PRO A 176 -15.07 -25.94 23.59
N ALA A 177 -15.79 -26.18 24.67
CA ALA A 177 -16.55 -25.17 25.39
C ALA A 177 -15.64 -24.12 26.07
N ASN A 178 -14.43 -24.49 26.46
CA ASN A 178 -13.46 -23.66 27.16
C ASN A 178 -12.41 -23.09 26.20
N ALA A 179 -11.91 -21.91 26.54
CA ALA A 179 -10.75 -21.26 25.93
C ALA A 179 -9.79 -20.93 27.07
N ASP A 180 -8.99 -21.94 27.49
CA ASP A 180 -8.16 -21.89 28.69
C ASP A 180 -6.65 -21.72 28.40
N GLY A 181 -6.29 -21.63 27.10
CA GLY A 181 -4.91 -21.52 26.65
C GLY A 181 -4.17 -22.87 26.59
N ALA A 182 -4.84 -23.97 26.93
CA ALA A 182 -4.29 -25.31 26.73
C ALA A 182 -4.62 -25.81 25.31
N ARG A 183 -3.71 -26.58 24.74
CA ARG A 183 -3.90 -27.09 23.39
C ARG A 183 -4.99 -28.18 23.33
N SER A 184 -6.06 -27.93 22.59
CA SER A 184 -7.08 -28.92 22.23
C SER A 184 -6.86 -29.55 20.85
N LEU A 185 -6.22 -28.83 19.92
CA LEU A 185 -5.87 -29.39 18.62
C LEU A 185 -4.89 -30.55 18.77
N SER A 186 -5.36 -31.78 18.62
CA SER A 186 -4.55 -32.97 18.79
C SER A 186 -3.89 -33.45 17.49
N SER A 187 -2.85 -34.28 17.62
CA SER A 187 -2.21 -34.93 16.47
C SER A 187 -3.18 -35.86 15.72
N THR A 188 -4.10 -36.49 16.43
CA THR A 188 -5.14 -37.34 15.85
C THR A 188 -6.10 -36.55 14.99
N GLN A 189 -6.57 -35.38 15.47
CA GLN A 189 -7.42 -34.49 14.70
C GLN A 189 -6.71 -34.00 13.43
N THR A 190 -5.46 -33.54 13.54
CA THR A 190 -4.70 -33.06 12.38
C THR A 190 -4.35 -34.16 11.38
N ALA A 191 -4.20 -35.39 11.80
CA ALA A 191 -3.99 -36.54 10.93
C ALA A 191 -5.27 -36.93 10.15
N ALA A 192 -6.44 -36.71 10.75
CA ALA A 192 -7.74 -37.01 10.15
C ALA A 192 -8.20 -35.94 9.12
N MET A 193 -7.59 -34.76 9.09
CA MET A 193 -7.91 -33.70 8.14
C MET A 193 -7.66 -34.17 6.70
N ASP A 194 -8.42 -33.63 5.74
CA ASP A 194 -8.11 -33.83 4.33
C ASP A 194 -6.69 -33.33 4.00
N THR A 195 -6.12 -33.88 2.93
CA THR A 195 -4.69 -33.76 2.69
C THR A 195 -4.23 -32.35 2.26
N VAL A 196 -5.13 -31.45 1.87
CA VAL A 196 -4.79 -30.06 1.51
C VAL A 196 -5.10 -29.07 2.62
N LYS A 197 -6.00 -29.41 3.54
CA LYS A 197 -6.49 -28.49 4.58
C LYS A 197 -5.34 -27.85 5.37
N ASN A 198 -5.39 -26.53 5.54
CA ASN A 198 -4.45 -25.66 6.26
C ASN A 198 -3.03 -25.58 5.64
N ARG A 199 -2.69 -26.35 4.63
CA ARG A 199 -1.44 -26.24 3.87
C ARG A 199 -1.53 -25.10 2.86
N VAL A 200 -0.41 -24.74 2.26
CA VAL A 200 -0.41 -23.85 1.08
C VAL A 200 -1.25 -24.50 -0.01
N THR A 201 -2.45 -23.98 -0.23
CA THR A 201 -3.44 -24.60 -1.13
C THR A 201 -3.50 -23.86 -2.44
N LEU A 202 -3.32 -24.59 -3.54
CA LEU A 202 -3.36 -24.09 -4.93
C LEU A 202 -4.34 -24.93 -5.75
N ARG A 203 -5.11 -24.27 -6.62
CA ARG A 203 -5.94 -24.96 -7.60
C ARG A 203 -5.12 -25.32 -8.83
N ASP A 204 -5.41 -26.47 -9.42
CA ASP A 204 -4.78 -26.89 -10.68
C ASP A 204 -4.96 -25.84 -11.79
N GLN A 205 -6.15 -25.25 -11.86
CA GLN A 205 -6.47 -24.22 -12.86
C GLN A 205 -5.53 -23.01 -12.77
N ASP A 206 -5.14 -22.62 -11.57
CA ASP A 206 -4.18 -21.54 -11.38
C ASP A 206 -2.76 -21.91 -11.81
N LEU A 207 -2.37 -23.16 -11.59
CA LEU A 207 -1.06 -23.67 -12.00
C LEU A 207 -0.95 -23.92 -13.51
N LEU A 208 -2.09 -24.09 -14.19
CA LEU A 208 -2.16 -24.27 -15.65
C LEU A 208 -2.07 -22.95 -16.43
N VAL A 209 -2.32 -21.82 -15.81
CA VAL A 209 -2.22 -20.52 -16.49
C VAL A 209 -0.73 -20.20 -16.75
N PRO A 210 -0.33 -19.96 -18.01
CA PRO A 210 1.05 -19.59 -18.33
C PRO A 210 1.46 -18.29 -17.65
N GLY A 211 2.68 -18.25 -17.12
CA GLY A 211 3.22 -17.06 -16.47
C GLY A 211 4.44 -17.36 -15.60
N ARG A 212 4.93 -16.35 -14.90
CA ARG A 212 5.95 -16.50 -13.87
C ARG A 212 5.31 -16.77 -12.53
N LEU A 213 5.72 -17.85 -11.87
CA LEU A 213 5.19 -18.24 -10.57
C LEU A 213 6.24 -17.94 -9.49
N PHE A 214 5.81 -17.35 -8.39
CA PHE A 214 6.64 -17.02 -7.23
C PHE A 214 6.01 -17.61 -5.98
N TYR A 215 6.81 -18.29 -5.17
CA TYR A 215 6.43 -18.58 -3.79
C TYR A 215 7.11 -17.58 -2.86
N CYS A 216 6.36 -17.14 -1.86
CA CYS A 216 6.75 -16.09 -0.93
C CYS A 216 6.58 -16.57 0.50
N MET A 217 7.40 -16.06 1.38
CA MET A 217 7.33 -16.30 2.82
C MET A 217 7.49 -14.99 3.58
N HIS A 218 6.78 -14.89 4.69
CA HIS A 218 6.82 -13.74 5.57
C HIS A 218 6.98 -14.23 7.01
N ILE A 219 8.04 -13.82 7.69
CA ILE A 219 8.20 -14.10 9.12
C ILE A 219 7.65 -12.93 9.94
N VAL A 220 7.00 -13.26 11.05
CA VAL A 220 6.53 -12.32 12.05
C VAL A 220 7.25 -12.63 13.35
N VAL A 221 7.98 -11.65 13.89
CA VAL A 221 8.76 -11.76 15.12
C VAL A 221 8.20 -10.80 16.15
N ARG A 222 7.73 -11.33 17.28
CA ARG A 222 7.14 -10.51 18.33
C ARG A 222 8.15 -9.52 18.91
N GLY A 223 7.80 -8.23 18.87
CA GLY A 223 8.61 -7.14 19.41
C GLY A 223 9.72 -6.64 18.49
N GLU A 224 9.78 -7.08 17.25
CA GLU A 224 10.66 -6.51 16.23
C GLU A 224 10.23 -5.10 15.85
N SER A 225 11.19 -4.23 15.47
CA SER A 225 10.88 -2.89 14.99
C SER A 225 10.35 -2.94 13.55
N GLY A 226 9.25 -2.24 13.28
CA GLY A 226 8.65 -2.19 11.94
C GLY A 226 9.58 -1.73 10.82
N ASP A 227 10.65 -0.98 11.13
CA ASP A 227 11.65 -0.58 10.14
C ASP A 227 12.54 -1.75 9.68
N LEU A 228 12.54 -2.89 10.43
CA LEU A 228 13.28 -4.10 10.11
C LEU A 228 12.44 -5.14 9.36
N HIS A 229 11.11 -4.99 9.29
CA HIS A 229 10.22 -5.99 8.68
C HIS A 229 10.48 -6.26 7.20
N PHE A 230 11.19 -5.40 6.47
CA PHE A 230 11.41 -5.61 5.03
C PHE A 230 12.32 -6.79 4.70
N ASN A 231 13.22 -7.21 5.60
CA ASN A 231 14.02 -8.41 5.45
C ASN A 231 13.30 -9.69 5.92
N ASN A 232 12.09 -9.52 6.49
CA ASN A 232 11.21 -10.59 6.95
C ASN A 232 10.35 -11.19 5.83
N PHE A 233 10.26 -10.54 4.70
CA PHE A 233 9.57 -11.05 3.52
C PHE A 233 10.59 -11.42 2.44
N ALA A 234 10.38 -12.56 1.82
CA ALA A 234 11.21 -12.98 0.70
C ALA A 234 10.40 -13.81 -0.31
N HIS A 235 10.91 -13.88 -1.52
CA HIS A 235 10.30 -14.64 -2.60
C HIS A 235 11.34 -15.31 -3.49
N ARG A 236 10.89 -16.33 -4.22
CA ARG A 236 11.69 -17.01 -5.22
C ARG A 236 10.81 -17.47 -6.38
N GLN A 237 11.34 -17.38 -7.59
CA GLN A 237 10.63 -17.85 -8.77
C GLN A 237 10.74 -19.37 -8.90
N VAL A 238 9.63 -20.01 -9.30
CA VAL A 238 9.51 -21.46 -9.45
C VAL A 238 8.78 -21.81 -10.75
N THR A 239 9.05 -22.97 -11.30
CA THR A 239 8.21 -23.62 -12.31
C THR A 239 7.36 -24.69 -11.65
N ALA A 240 6.14 -24.89 -12.14
CA ALA A 240 5.25 -25.97 -11.75
C ALA A 240 4.98 -26.86 -12.97
N THR A 241 5.12 -28.17 -12.82
CA THR A 241 4.89 -29.14 -13.90
C THR A 241 4.04 -30.29 -13.39
N TRP A 242 2.96 -30.61 -14.09
CA TRP A 242 2.15 -31.79 -13.78
C TRP A 242 2.88 -33.05 -14.25
N ASN A 243 2.99 -34.06 -13.38
CA ASN A 243 3.71 -35.29 -13.70
C ASN A 243 2.93 -36.28 -14.60
N GLY A 244 1.76 -35.88 -15.08
CA GLY A 244 0.92 -36.71 -15.93
C GLY A 244 0.01 -37.69 -15.17
N SER A 245 0.09 -37.76 -13.84
CA SER A 245 -0.62 -38.75 -13.04
C SER A 245 -1.23 -38.19 -11.74
N THR A 246 -0.41 -37.88 -10.75
CA THR A 246 -0.88 -37.66 -9.38
C THR A 246 -0.35 -36.39 -8.72
N ALA A 247 0.67 -35.75 -9.28
CA ALA A 247 1.38 -34.70 -8.56
C ALA A 247 1.90 -33.56 -9.46
N TRP A 248 1.91 -32.38 -8.88
CA TRP A 248 2.72 -31.27 -9.34
C TRP A 248 4.15 -31.40 -8.79
N THR A 249 5.11 -31.16 -9.66
CA THR A 249 6.52 -31.00 -9.32
C THR A 249 6.90 -29.53 -9.47
N PHE A 250 7.69 -29.03 -8.50
CA PHE A 250 8.12 -27.63 -8.47
C PHE A 250 9.65 -27.57 -8.52
N ALA A 251 10.19 -26.70 -9.36
CA ALA A 251 11.62 -26.50 -9.46
C ALA A 251 11.95 -25.00 -9.41
N ASN A 252 12.91 -24.63 -8.55
CA ASN A 252 13.42 -23.27 -8.54
C ASN A 252 14.05 -22.93 -9.90
N THR A 253 13.76 -21.74 -10.39
CA THR A 253 14.43 -21.19 -11.58
C THR A 253 15.82 -20.64 -11.23
N GLY A 254 16.53 -20.12 -12.24
CA GLY A 254 17.80 -19.41 -12.02
C GLY A 254 17.67 -18.05 -11.31
N VAL A 255 16.43 -17.58 -11.04
CA VAL A 255 16.21 -16.35 -10.28
C VAL A 255 16.58 -16.57 -8.82
N PRO A 256 17.46 -15.73 -8.24
CA PRO A 256 17.90 -15.89 -6.87
C PRO A 256 16.77 -15.70 -5.85
N PHE A 257 16.97 -16.21 -4.66
CA PHE A 257 16.18 -15.85 -3.50
C PHE A 257 16.32 -14.34 -3.23
N THR A 258 15.20 -13.63 -3.09
CA THR A 258 15.18 -12.17 -3.00
C THR A 258 14.35 -11.74 -1.80
N GLN A 259 14.92 -10.90 -0.94
CA GLN A 259 14.22 -10.26 0.16
C GLN A 259 13.36 -9.09 -0.34
N GLY A 260 12.32 -8.76 0.43
CA GLY A 260 11.36 -7.72 0.10
C GLY A 260 10.16 -8.24 -0.71
N THR A 261 9.18 -7.36 -0.93
CA THR A 261 7.93 -7.72 -1.62
C THR A 261 8.15 -8.31 -3.00
N VAL A 262 7.34 -9.30 -3.37
CA VAL A 262 7.35 -9.90 -4.71
C VAL A 262 6.96 -8.90 -5.81
N LEU A 263 6.27 -7.82 -5.47
CA LEU A 263 5.86 -6.78 -6.41
C LEU A 263 7.06 -6.10 -7.13
N GLN A 264 8.26 -6.13 -6.55
CA GLN A 264 9.48 -5.66 -7.22
C GLN A 264 9.88 -6.50 -8.45
N GLN A 265 9.32 -7.70 -8.61
CA GLN A 265 9.53 -8.55 -9.79
C GLN A 265 8.60 -8.21 -10.97
N TRP A 266 7.62 -7.33 -10.76
CA TRP A 266 6.66 -6.96 -11.79
C TRP A 266 7.22 -5.91 -12.75
N ALA A 267 7.81 -6.38 -13.83
CA ALA A 267 8.49 -5.53 -14.79
C ALA A 267 7.57 -4.46 -15.41
N GLY A 268 8.06 -3.22 -15.44
CA GLY A 268 7.34 -2.06 -15.98
C GLY A 268 6.31 -1.45 -15.03
N SER A 269 6.15 -1.97 -13.81
CA SER A 269 5.37 -1.30 -12.77
C SER A 269 6.18 -0.23 -12.04
N THR A 270 5.48 0.74 -11.44
CA THR A 270 6.02 1.59 -10.37
C THR A 270 5.61 0.98 -9.04
N LEU A 271 6.48 1.01 -8.04
CA LEU A 271 6.25 0.44 -6.71
C LEU A 271 6.53 1.49 -5.64
N ALA A 272 5.59 1.65 -4.72
CA ALA A 272 5.76 2.47 -3.52
C ALA A 272 5.09 1.80 -2.32
N TYR A 273 5.40 2.30 -1.12
CA TYR A 273 4.77 1.86 0.12
C TYR A 273 4.56 3.03 1.07
N ALA A 274 3.63 2.86 1.99
CA ALA A 274 3.39 3.78 3.10
C ALA A 274 2.74 3.06 4.28
N ARG A 275 2.78 3.72 5.44
CA ARG A 275 2.07 3.36 6.67
C ARG A 275 1.36 4.60 7.24
N ASN A 276 0.41 4.43 8.13
CA ASN A 276 -0.36 5.54 8.71
C ASN A 276 0.26 6.15 9.99
N GLY A 277 1.50 5.89 10.25
CA GLY A 277 2.21 6.33 11.45
C GLY A 277 3.13 5.23 11.97
N ASN A 278 3.14 5.01 13.28
CA ASN A 278 4.07 4.10 13.92
C ASN A 278 3.43 2.81 14.47
N ASP A 279 2.14 2.60 14.28
CA ASP A 279 1.37 1.59 15.02
C ASP A 279 0.62 0.56 14.18
N ASP A 280 0.56 0.69 12.84
CA ASP A 280 -0.36 -0.16 12.06
C ASP A 280 0.26 -0.92 10.88
N GLY A 281 1.48 -0.64 10.48
CA GLY A 281 2.18 -1.36 9.41
C GLY A 281 1.96 -0.84 7.99
N HIS A 282 2.48 -1.55 7.01
CA HIS A 282 2.70 -1.08 5.65
C HIS A 282 1.71 -1.66 4.63
N PHE A 283 1.34 -0.82 3.65
CA PHE A 283 0.81 -1.26 2.37
C PHE A 283 1.82 -0.97 1.26
N PHE A 284 2.00 -1.92 0.35
CA PHE A 284 2.70 -1.72 -0.92
C PHE A 284 1.68 -1.57 -2.05
N VAL A 285 1.94 -0.63 -2.94
CA VAL A 285 1.16 -0.42 -4.15
C VAL A 285 2.08 -0.47 -5.35
N ALA A 286 1.86 -1.45 -6.22
CA ALA A 286 2.49 -1.51 -7.53
C ALA A 286 1.46 -1.13 -8.61
N VAL A 287 1.88 -0.34 -9.58
CA VAL A 287 1.01 0.10 -10.68
C VAL A 287 1.72 -0.11 -12.00
N LYS A 288 1.09 -0.85 -12.89
CA LYS A 288 1.50 -0.99 -14.28
C LYS A 288 0.50 -0.30 -15.19
N VAL A 289 0.99 0.60 -16.03
CA VAL A 289 0.15 1.31 -17.00
C VAL A 289 0.63 0.98 -18.40
N THR A 290 -0.31 0.57 -19.27
CA THR A 290 -0.02 0.24 -20.67
C THR A 290 -1.00 0.98 -21.57
N GLN A 291 -0.52 1.45 -22.72
CA GLN A 291 -1.40 2.07 -23.70
C GLN A 291 -2.10 0.99 -24.54
N ASN A 292 -3.41 1.09 -24.64
CA ASN A 292 -4.24 0.22 -25.47
C ASN A 292 -4.13 0.61 -26.96
N PRO A 293 -4.40 -0.30 -27.90
CA PRO A 293 -4.37 0.01 -29.34
C PRO A 293 -5.35 1.11 -29.78
N ASN A 294 -6.42 1.34 -29.02
CA ASN A 294 -7.40 2.40 -29.28
C ASN A 294 -6.99 3.78 -28.70
N GLY A 295 -5.78 3.89 -28.14
CA GLY A 295 -5.24 5.14 -27.57
C GLY A 295 -5.61 5.38 -26.11
N THR A 296 -6.48 4.56 -25.49
CA THR A 296 -6.75 4.61 -24.04
C THR A 296 -5.60 3.97 -23.26
N TRP A 297 -5.63 4.10 -21.92
CA TRP A 297 -4.61 3.58 -21.03
C TRP A 297 -5.23 2.56 -20.07
N HIS A 298 -4.63 1.38 -20.00
CA HIS A 298 -4.97 0.36 -19.01
C HIS A 298 -4.13 0.56 -17.75
N TYR A 299 -4.80 0.73 -16.63
CA TYR A 299 -4.21 0.84 -15.30
C TYR A 299 -4.45 -0.45 -14.54
N GLU A 300 -3.39 -1.12 -14.15
CA GLU A 300 -3.43 -2.34 -13.33
C GLU A 300 -2.69 -2.08 -12.02
N TYR A 301 -3.41 -2.19 -10.90
CA TYR A 301 -2.89 -2.02 -9.54
C TYR A 301 -2.80 -3.36 -8.85
N ALA A 302 -1.69 -3.60 -8.15
CA ALA A 302 -1.53 -4.68 -7.20
C ALA A 302 -1.24 -4.07 -5.83
N VAL A 303 -2.14 -4.26 -4.88
CA VAL A 303 -2.06 -3.71 -3.52
C VAL A 303 -1.82 -4.86 -2.56
N GLN A 304 -0.64 -4.88 -1.94
CA GLN A 304 -0.28 -5.86 -0.91
C GLN A 304 -0.40 -5.22 0.46
N ASN A 305 -1.23 -5.80 1.32
CA ASN A 305 -1.11 -5.57 2.75
C ASN A 305 0.06 -6.41 3.27
N PHE A 306 1.17 -5.73 3.56
CA PHE A 306 2.41 -6.38 3.95
C PHE A 306 2.34 -6.84 5.41
N ASP A 307 2.17 -5.90 6.33
CA ASP A 307 2.13 -6.14 7.77
C ASP A 307 1.15 -5.20 8.51
N ASN A 308 0.18 -4.62 7.79
CA ASN A 308 -0.79 -3.74 8.42
C ASN A 308 -1.89 -4.55 9.12
N HIS A 309 -1.94 -4.43 10.45
CA HIS A 309 -2.91 -5.13 11.30
C HIS A 309 -4.35 -4.67 11.07
N ARG A 310 -4.56 -3.39 10.78
CA ARG A 310 -5.92 -2.83 10.63
C ARG A 310 -6.60 -3.23 9.32
N GLY A 311 -5.83 -3.64 8.31
CA GLY A 311 -6.34 -4.00 7.00
C GLY A 311 -6.88 -2.82 6.19
N GLY A 312 -7.12 -3.02 4.91
CA GLY A 312 -7.70 -2.03 4.00
C GLY A 312 -9.20 -2.24 3.82
N ALA A 313 -9.99 -1.16 3.88
CA ALA A 313 -11.43 -1.14 3.63
C ALA A 313 -11.80 -0.48 2.30
N SER A 314 -10.91 0.31 1.70
CA SER A 314 -11.11 0.90 0.38
C SER A 314 -9.79 1.15 -0.32
N LEU A 315 -9.85 1.23 -1.64
CA LEU A 315 -8.82 1.86 -2.47
C LEU A 315 -9.46 3.03 -3.21
N ARG A 316 -8.96 4.25 -3.00
CA ARG A 316 -9.42 5.46 -3.66
C ARG A 316 -8.34 5.97 -4.60
N ILE A 317 -8.67 6.08 -5.87
CA ILE A 317 -7.77 6.51 -6.94
C ILE A 317 -8.29 7.86 -7.47
N PRO A 318 -7.49 8.93 -7.46
CA PRO A 318 -7.89 10.21 -8.05
C PRO A 318 -8.20 10.03 -9.55
N VAL A 319 -9.43 10.39 -9.93
CA VAL A 319 -9.90 10.39 -11.33
C VAL A 319 -10.81 11.59 -11.53
N ASP A 320 -10.32 12.59 -12.26
CA ASP A 320 -11.11 13.80 -12.54
C ASP A 320 -12.48 13.45 -13.13
N PRO A 321 -13.57 14.14 -12.74
CA PRO A 321 -14.92 13.86 -13.25
C PRO A 321 -15.05 13.89 -14.76
N SER A 322 -14.22 14.64 -15.47
CA SER A 322 -14.21 14.74 -16.95
C SER A 322 -13.51 13.57 -17.64
N VAL A 323 -12.74 12.76 -16.90
CA VAL A 323 -12.02 11.60 -17.43
C VAL A 323 -12.97 10.43 -17.57
N THR A 324 -12.96 9.78 -18.73
CA THR A 324 -13.76 8.57 -19.01
C THR A 324 -13.02 7.34 -18.49
N ILE A 325 -13.73 6.46 -17.78
CA ILE A 325 -13.23 5.15 -17.39
C ILE A 325 -14.11 4.03 -17.92
N ALA A 326 -13.50 2.91 -18.22
CA ALA A 326 -14.16 1.68 -18.69
C ALA A 326 -13.43 0.45 -18.15
N ASN A 327 -13.97 -0.76 -18.40
CA ASN A 327 -13.33 -2.04 -18.05
C ASN A 327 -12.85 -2.10 -16.60
N VAL A 328 -13.64 -1.54 -15.66
CA VAL A 328 -13.30 -1.52 -14.24
C VAL A 328 -13.49 -2.90 -13.64
N GLY A 329 -12.51 -3.37 -12.87
CA GLY A 329 -12.60 -4.67 -12.22
C GLY A 329 -11.73 -4.78 -10.97
N PHE A 330 -11.98 -5.86 -10.27
CA PHE A 330 -11.37 -6.21 -9.00
C PHE A 330 -11.07 -7.71 -8.96
N ARG A 331 -10.06 -8.11 -8.20
CA ARG A 331 -9.77 -9.50 -7.87
C ARG A 331 -9.09 -9.56 -6.50
N ASP A 332 -9.59 -10.43 -5.65
CA ASP A 332 -8.97 -10.83 -4.39
C ASP A 332 -8.27 -12.20 -4.49
N THR A 333 -8.15 -12.90 -3.39
CA THR A 333 -7.45 -14.18 -3.27
C THR A 333 -8.36 -15.40 -3.31
N ASP A 334 -9.68 -15.21 -3.33
CA ASP A 334 -10.65 -16.30 -3.45
C ASP A 334 -11.46 -16.19 -4.75
N LEU A 335 -12.50 -16.97 -4.91
CA LEU A 335 -13.38 -16.93 -6.08
C LEU A 335 -14.82 -16.70 -5.67
N ASN A 336 -15.04 -16.11 -4.51
CA ASN A 336 -16.38 -15.85 -4.03
C ASN A 336 -16.92 -14.53 -4.59
N PRO A 337 -17.79 -14.53 -5.61
CA PRO A 337 -18.29 -13.30 -6.20
C PRO A 337 -19.20 -12.49 -5.25
N ALA A 338 -19.59 -13.06 -4.11
CA ALA A 338 -20.46 -12.39 -3.14
C ALA A 338 -19.72 -11.41 -2.23
N ASN A 339 -18.39 -11.46 -2.17
CA ASN A 339 -17.57 -10.59 -1.33
C ASN A 339 -16.60 -9.72 -2.13
N GLU A 340 -16.72 -9.67 -3.47
CA GLU A 340 -15.92 -8.76 -4.29
C GLU A 340 -16.17 -7.31 -3.94
N TRP A 341 -15.14 -6.47 -4.11
CA TRP A 341 -15.24 -5.03 -3.83
C TRP A 341 -15.99 -4.31 -4.94
N PRO A 342 -17.19 -3.76 -4.67
CA PRO A 342 -17.87 -2.89 -5.61
C PRO A 342 -17.07 -1.61 -5.85
N TRP A 343 -17.29 -0.99 -7.01
CA TRP A 343 -16.68 0.28 -7.33
C TRP A 343 -17.73 1.35 -7.68
N PHE A 344 -17.36 2.60 -7.44
CA PHE A 344 -18.17 3.77 -7.78
C PHE A 344 -17.29 5.01 -7.96
N ARG A 345 -17.84 6.07 -8.53
CA ARG A 345 -17.16 7.37 -8.62
C ARG A 345 -17.75 8.34 -7.62
N GLN A 346 -16.90 9.04 -6.87
CA GLN A 346 -17.32 10.03 -5.89
C GLN A 346 -16.23 11.09 -5.70
N GLY A 347 -16.60 12.38 -5.73
CA GLY A 347 -15.71 13.47 -5.33
C GLY A 347 -14.42 13.62 -6.12
N GLY A 348 -14.38 13.15 -7.39
CA GLY A 348 -13.14 13.15 -8.19
C GLY A 348 -12.24 11.94 -7.93
N GLU A 349 -12.80 10.87 -7.37
CA GLU A 349 -12.13 9.60 -7.14
C GLU A 349 -12.90 8.42 -7.75
N LEU A 350 -12.17 7.40 -8.19
CA LEU A 350 -12.66 6.04 -8.38
C LEU A 350 -12.41 5.30 -7.09
N VAL A 351 -13.48 4.81 -6.48
CA VAL A 351 -13.45 4.14 -5.18
C VAL A 351 -13.80 2.68 -5.36
N PHE A 352 -12.93 1.79 -4.88
CA PHE A 352 -13.24 0.39 -4.62
C PHE A 352 -13.45 0.25 -3.11
N GLY A 353 -14.62 -0.18 -2.69
CA GLY A 353 -14.97 -0.32 -1.28
C GLY A 353 -15.07 -1.77 -0.87
N ALA A 354 -14.47 -2.15 0.25
CA ALA A 354 -14.53 -3.52 0.74
C ALA A 354 -15.97 -3.96 1.02
N ALA A 355 -16.32 -5.16 0.59
CA ALA A 355 -17.46 -5.86 1.16
C ALA A 355 -17.23 -6.10 2.67
N ALA A 356 -18.30 -6.13 3.46
CA ALA A 356 -18.23 -6.15 4.93
C ALA A 356 -17.33 -7.25 5.52
N ASN A 357 -17.15 -8.36 4.79
CA ASN A 357 -16.41 -9.54 5.24
C ASN A 357 -15.10 -9.79 4.49
N ASN A 358 -14.66 -8.84 3.64
CA ASN A 358 -13.47 -9.03 2.80
C ASN A 358 -12.53 -7.82 2.84
N PRO A 359 -12.04 -7.38 4.02
CA PRO A 359 -11.01 -6.36 4.06
C PRO A 359 -9.70 -6.91 3.50
N LEU A 360 -8.86 -6.03 2.94
CA LEU A 360 -7.49 -6.37 2.56
C LEU A 360 -6.65 -6.61 3.82
N ASN A 361 -6.75 -7.81 4.39
CA ASN A 361 -5.97 -8.22 5.56
C ASN A 361 -4.50 -8.47 5.19
N TRP A 362 -3.62 -8.55 6.19
CA TRP A 362 -2.22 -8.90 5.98
C TRP A 362 -2.07 -10.28 5.30
N ASN A 363 -0.95 -10.49 4.65
CA ASN A 363 -0.68 -11.66 3.81
C ASN A 363 -1.65 -11.80 2.62
N ASN A 364 -2.29 -10.68 2.20
CA ASN A 364 -3.10 -10.60 0.98
C ASN A 364 -2.54 -9.58 0.00
N LEU A 365 -2.74 -9.88 -1.29
CA LEU A 365 -2.49 -9.02 -2.42
C LEU A 365 -3.76 -9.01 -3.29
N PHE A 366 -4.39 -7.83 -3.43
CA PHE A 366 -5.57 -7.64 -4.25
C PHE A 366 -5.24 -6.86 -5.51
N ASN A 367 -5.98 -7.10 -6.58
CA ASN A 367 -5.81 -6.43 -7.85
C ASN A 367 -7.02 -5.54 -8.17
N PHE A 368 -6.74 -4.38 -8.77
CA PHE A 368 -7.72 -3.40 -9.19
C PHE A 368 -7.32 -2.88 -10.57
N TRP A 369 -8.26 -2.75 -11.49
CA TRP A 369 -7.92 -2.26 -12.82
C TRP A 369 -9.05 -1.46 -13.45
N PHE A 370 -8.69 -0.65 -14.41
CA PHE A 370 -9.61 0.06 -15.29
C PHE A 370 -8.88 0.58 -16.53
N ASP A 371 -9.64 0.93 -17.56
CA ASP A 371 -9.18 1.67 -18.72
C ASP A 371 -9.58 3.14 -18.60
N SER A 372 -8.74 4.05 -19.09
CA SER A 372 -8.95 5.49 -19.03
C SER A 372 -8.53 6.17 -20.33
N ASP A 373 -9.22 7.23 -20.73
CA ASP A 373 -8.79 8.12 -21.80
C ASP A 373 -7.65 9.07 -21.39
N ALA A 374 -7.38 9.19 -20.08
CA ALA A 374 -6.32 10.03 -19.53
C ALA A 374 -4.99 9.27 -19.41
N PRO A 375 -3.85 9.86 -19.84
CA PRO A 375 -2.52 9.31 -19.67
C PRO A 375 -2.11 9.27 -18.19
N PRO A 376 -1.10 8.46 -17.83
CA PRO A 376 -0.64 8.36 -16.44
C PRO A 376 0.15 9.61 -16.00
N ALA A 377 -0.17 10.07 -14.79
CA ALA A 377 0.58 11.09 -14.07
C ALA A 377 1.06 10.57 -12.71
N ALA A 378 2.03 11.25 -12.12
CA ALA A 378 2.39 11.04 -10.72
C ALA A 378 1.26 11.53 -9.82
N GLY A 379 0.94 10.75 -8.78
CA GLY A 379 -0.08 11.08 -7.80
C GLY A 379 0.00 10.15 -6.60
N ALA A 380 -1.07 10.05 -5.84
CA ALA A 380 -1.17 9.11 -4.73
C ALA A 380 -2.55 8.47 -4.72
N VAL A 381 -2.60 7.21 -4.31
CA VAL A 381 -3.85 6.51 -3.97
C VAL A 381 -4.03 6.50 -2.47
N ALA A 382 -5.26 6.42 -2.01
CA ALA A 382 -5.58 6.36 -0.59
C ALA A 382 -6.18 4.98 -0.26
N ILE A 383 -5.72 4.39 0.84
CA ILE A 383 -6.24 3.13 1.39
C ILE A 383 -6.84 3.46 2.75
N ASP A 384 -8.17 3.34 2.88
CA ASP A 384 -8.82 3.54 4.17
C ASP A 384 -8.69 2.28 5.02
N GLN A 385 -8.49 2.45 6.32
CA GLN A 385 -8.30 1.37 7.27
C GLN A 385 -9.63 0.66 7.59
N ALA A 386 -9.62 -0.66 7.65
CA ALA A 386 -10.80 -1.46 7.93
C ALA A 386 -11.15 -1.50 9.43
N ARG A 387 -10.17 -1.32 10.29
CA ARG A 387 -10.34 -1.37 11.75
C ARG A 387 -9.84 -0.08 12.39
N LEU A 388 -10.38 0.24 13.56
CA LEU A 388 -9.92 1.38 14.36
C LEU A 388 -8.52 1.09 14.94
N GLY A 389 -7.73 2.12 15.16
CA GLY A 389 -6.40 2.11 15.76
C GLY A 389 -5.98 3.52 16.17
N ASN A 390 -4.73 3.68 16.60
CA ASN A 390 -4.22 4.96 17.09
C ASN A 390 -3.76 5.89 15.96
N GLY A 391 -3.35 5.33 14.81
CA GLY A 391 -2.92 6.09 13.64
C GLY A 391 -4.07 6.65 12.80
N GLY A 392 -3.76 7.36 11.74
CA GLY A 392 -4.73 7.91 10.79
C GLY A 392 -5.65 6.84 10.21
N LEU A 393 -6.84 7.25 9.78
CA LEU A 393 -7.81 6.33 9.17
C LEU A 393 -7.49 6.00 7.71
N THR A 394 -6.51 6.67 7.12
CA THR A 394 -6.15 6.55 5.70
C THR A 394 -4.64 6.49 5.54
N VAL A 395 -4.18 5.58 4.71
CA VAL A 395 -2.78 5.49 4.24
C VAL A 395 -2.71 6.02 2.82
N SER A 396 -1.87 7.03 2.58
CA SER A 396 -1.64 7.59 1.24
C SER A 396 -0.34 7.03 0.66
N VAL A 397 -0.43 6.37 -0.50
CA VAL A 397 0.71 5.72 -1.17
C VAL A 397 0.93 6.37 -2.53
N GLN A 398 2.17 6.75 -2.83
CA GLN A 398 2.53 7.29 -4.15
C GLN A 398 2.28 6.26 -5.25
N ALA A 399 1.65 6.71 -6.34
CA ALA A 399 1.26 5.82 -7.44
C ALA A 399 1.17 6.57 -8.76
N ARG A 400 1.07 5.83 -9.87
CA ARG A 400 0.59 6.38 -11.13
C ARG A 400 -0.93 6.41 -11.10
N VAL A 401 -1.51 7.57 -11.43
CA VAL A 401 -2.96 7.80 -11.51
C VAL A 401 -3.31 8.46 -12.85
N PRO A 402 -4.57 8.41 -13.32
CA PRO A 402 -4.98 9.17 -14.48
C PRO A 402 -4.70 10.67 -14.31
N SER A 403 -4.11 11.30 -15.31
CA SER A 403 -3.93 12.74 -15.27
C SER A 403 -5.30 13.44 -15.33
N ALA A 404 -5.46 14.55 -14.60
CA ALA A 404 -6.63 15.38 -14.82
C ALA A 404 -6.35 16.33 -16.01
N PRO A 405 -7.38 16.79 -16.73
CA PRO A 405 -7.16 17.66 -17.88
C PRO A 405 -6.58 19.03 -17.47
N ALA A 406 -5.90 19.65 -18.41
CA ALA A 406 -5.44 21.03 -18.27
C ALA A 406 -6.63 21.95 -17.99
N SER A 407 -6.52 22.77 -16.98
CA SER A 407 -7.61 23.66 -16.56
C SER A 407 -7.10 25.02 -16.09
N ALA A 408 -7.94 26.04 -16.27
CA ALA A 408 -7.74 27.34 -15.68
C ALA A 408 -9.07 27.81 -15.07
N VAL A 409 -9.07 28.01 -13.76
CA VAL A 409 -10.28 28.26 -12.97
C VAL A 409 -10.12 29.57 -12.20
N ALA A 410 -11.08 30.49 -12.37
CA ALA A 410 -11.15 31.72 -11.59
C ALA A 410 -11.51 31.39 -10.12
N MET A 411 -10.85 32.04 -9.18
CA MET A 411 -11.01 31.86 -7.74
C MET A 411 -11.53 33.16 -7.14
N GLY A 412 -12.71 33.11 -6.56
CA GLY A 412 -13.33 34.25 -5.89
C GLY A 412 -13.54 35.47 -6.80
N ALA A 413 -13.58 36.65 -6.21
CA ALA A 413 -13.79 37.92 -6.90
C ALA A 413 -12.64 38.89 -6.63
N GLY A 414 -12.44 39.86 -7.56
CA GLY A 414 -11.58 41.01 -7.35
C GLY A 414 -12.21 42.05 -6.42
N CYS A 415 -11.44 43.01 -5.98
CA CYS A 415 -11.86 44.14 -5.14
C CYS A 415 -11.46 45.46 -5.79
N GLY A 416 -12.15 46.53 -5.41
CA GLY A 416 -11.97 47.88 -6.00
C GLY A 416 -13.10 48.26 -6.93
N SER A 417 -13.06 49.50 -7.48
CA SER A 417 -14.09 50.02 -8.38
C SER A 417 -13.47 50.82 -9.51
N PRO A 418 -13.35 50.26 -10.74
CA PRO A 418 -13.62 48.86 -11.08
C PRO A 418 -12.57 47.90 -10.48
N ALA A 419 -12.98 46.69 -10.16
CA ALA A 419 -12.06 45.65 -9.74
C ALA A 419 -11.24 45.16 -10.95
N PRO A 420 -9.92 44.95 -10.85
CA PRO A 420 -9.16 44.31 -11.91
C PRO A 420 -9.59 42.84 -12.07
N VAL A 421 -9.49 42.30 -13.28
CA VAL A 421 -9.90 40.95 -13.63
C VAL A 421 -8.72 40.18 -14.23
N LEU A 422 -8.52 38.95 -13.79
CA LEU A 422 -7.54 38.04 -14.35
C LEU A 422 -8.26 36.84 -14.99
N ALA A 423 -7.98 36.56 -16.24
CA ALA A 423 -8.56 35.43 -16.96
C ALA A 423 -7.49 34.67 -17.77
N ALA A 424 -7.70 33.39 -17.98
CA ALA A 424 -6.86 32.57 -18.85
C ALA A 424 -7.26 32.81 -20.34
N VAL A 425 -6.28 32.72 -21.20
CA VAL A 425 -6.43 32.72 -22.67
C VAL A 425 -5.86 31.42 -23.21
N GLY A 426 -6.73 30.57 -23.75
CA GLY A 426 -6.38 29.22 -24.19
C GLY A 426 -6.37 28.20 -23.06
N ARG A 427 -5.93 26.99 -23.38
CA ARG A 427 -5.78 25.87 -22.40
C ARG A 427 -4.31 25.72 -22.02
N PRO A 428 -4.01 25.44 -20.73
CA PRO A 428 -2.64 25.26 -20.24
C PRO A 428 -2.12 23.84 -20.54
N THR A 429 -2.18 23.40 -21.81
CA THR A 429 -1.74 22.05 -22.23
C THR A 429 -0.23 21.97 -22.42
N ILE A 430 0.33 20.77 -22.32
CA ILE A 430 1.73 20.46 -22.63
C ILE A 430 1.81 19.83 -24.02
N PRO A 431 2.47 20.46 -25.02
CA PRO A 431 2.89 21.84 -25.04
C PRO A 431 1.74 22.81 -25.37
N SER A 432 1.93 24.11 -25.10
CA SER A 432 1.05 25.16 -25.60
C SER A 432 1.87 26.44 -25.93
N ALA A 433 2.01 26.73 -27.19
CA ALA A 433 2.69 27.96 -27.62
C ALA A 433 1.82 29.22 -27.45
N SER A 434 0.50 29.08 -27.41
CA SER A 434 -0.48 30.15 -27.40
C SER A 434 -1.16 30.40 -26.06
N PHE A 435 -0.85 29.60 -25.03
CA PHE A 435 -1.41 29.80 -23.69
C PHE A 435 -0.92 31.14 -23.11
N GLY A 436 -1.82 31.83 -22.42
CA GLY A 436 -1.52 33.10 -21.76
C GLY A 436 -2.64 33.51 -20.81
N MET A 437 -2.55 34.73 -20.34
CA MET A 437 -3.56 35.36 -19.48
C MET A 437 -3.90 36.75 -20.00
N SER A 438 -5.10 37.23 -19.69
CA SER A 438 -5.52 38.62 -19.89
C SER A 438 -5.76 39.29 -18.54
N LEU A 439 -5.28 40.51 -18.42
CA LEU A 439 -5.50 41.41 -17.30
C LEU A 439 -6.46 42.52 -17.72
N GLY A 440 -7.64 42.60 -17.09
CA GLY A 440 -8.61 43.67 -17.30
C GLY A 440 -8.52 44.69 -16.15
N ALA A 441 -8.46 45.99 -16.48
CA ALA A 441 -8.45 47.09 -15.53
C ALA A 441 -8.89 48.39 -16.21
N ALA A 442 -8.87 49.53 -15.52
CA ALA A 442 -9.10 50.84 -16.17
C ALA A 442 -8.00 51.09 -17.23
N PRO A 443 -8.36 51.75 -18.39
CA PRO A 443 -7.37 52.11 -19.39
C PRO A 443 -6.19 52.90 -18.80
N GLY A 444 -4.96 52.49 -19.15
CA GLY A 444 -3.73 53.06 -18.63
C GLY A 444 -3.33 52.66 -17.22
N ALA A 445 -4.11 51.80 -16.55
CA ALA A 445 -3.77 51.33 -15.20
C ALA A 445 -2.52 50.43 -15.21
N GLY A 446 -1.62 50.69 -14.27
CA GLY A 446 -0.49 49.80 -13.99
C GLY A 446 -0.93 48.58 -13.17
N LEU A 447 -0.44 47.41 -13.53
CA LEU A 447 -0.77 46.14 -12.90
C LEU A 447 0.50 45.36 -12.54
N ALA A 448 0.57 44.84 -11.34
CA ALA A 448 1.58 43.85 -10.93
C ALA A 448 0.96 42.46 -10.91
N LEU A 449 1.60 41.48 -11.56
CA LEU A 449 1.14 40.09 -11.61
C LEU A 449 2.04 39.22 -10.74
N PHE A 450 1.40 38.45 -9.89
CA PHE A 450 2.05 37.53 -8.93
C PHE A 450 1.68 36.09 -9.21
N ALA A 451 2.62 35.19 -8.93
CA ALA A 451 2.47 33.74 -9.02
C ALA A 451 2.83 33.07 -7.70
N SER A 452 2.23 31.90 -7.42
CA SER A 452 2.55 31.04 -6.30
C SER A 452 2.33 29.57 -6.66
N LEU A 453 3.05 28.67 -5.98
CA LEU A 453 2.79 27.22 -6.00
C LEU A 453 1.73 26.80 -4.99
N GLY A 454 1.32 27.71 -4.10
CA GLY A 454 0.33 27.43 -3.05
C GLY A 454 -0.91 28.31 -3.16
N GLU A 455 -2.06 27.74 -2.83
CA GLU A 455 -3.33 28.45 -2.69
C GLU A 455 -3.46 29.07 -1.29
N ALA A 456 -4.14 30.20 -1.23
CA ALA A 456 -4.59 30.82 0.02
C ALA A 456 -5.97 31.48 -0.19
N SER A 457 -6.61 31.88 0.88
CA SER A 457 -7.80 32.73 0.87
C SER A 457 -7.79 33.56 2.15
N VAL A 458 -7.06 34.70 2.08
CA VAL A 458 -6.82 35.57 3.23
C VAL A 458 -7.37 36.96 2.95
N GLY A 459 -8.27 37.43 3.81
CA GLY A 459 -8.75 38.80 3.75
C GLY A 459 -7.61 39.79 4.10
N VAL A 460 -7.30 40.72 3.19
CA VAL A 460 -6.23 41.72 3.37
C VAL A 460 -6.79 43.14 3.58
N GLY A 461 -8.04 43.27 3.94
CA GLY A 461 -8.74 44.51 4.21
C GLY A 461 -9.46 45.09 2.98
N ASN A 462 -10.36 46.07 3.21
CA ASN A 462 -11.14 46.78 2.17
C ASN A 462 -11.90 45.88 1.19
N GLY A 463 -12.37 44.70 1.67
CA GLY A 463 -13.07 43.72 0.84
C GLY A 463 -12.16 42.93 -0.11
N CYS A 464 -10.84 43.05 0.01
CA CYS A 464 -9.87 42.35 -0.82
C CYS A 464 -9.47 41.01 -0.18
N THR A 465 -9.29 39.99 -1.04
CA THR A 465 -8.82 38.67 -0.66
C THR A 465 -7.56 38.31 -1.44
N GLN A 466 -6.52 37.90 -0.75
CA GLN A 466 -5.33 37.29 -1.34
C GLN A 466 -5.58 35.79 -1.54
N TYR A 467 -5.44 35.33 -2.80
CA TYR A 467 -5.64 33.93 -3.17
C TYR A 467 -4.32 33.14 -3.34
N LEU A 468 -3.19 33.78 -3.12
CA LEU A 468 -1.85 33.21 -3.27
C LEU A 468 -1.22 32.85 -1.94
N GLY A 469 -0.69 31.63 -1.83
CA GLY A 469 0.14 31.22 -0.71
C GLY A 469 1.45 32.01 -0.64
N THR A 470 1.87 32.40 0.56
CA THR A 470 3.04 33.30 0.74
C THR A 470 4.39 32.59 0.65
N GLN A 471 4.45 31.28 0.86
CA GLN A 471 5.71 30.51 0.90
C GLN A 471 6.46 30.45 -0.44
N SER A 472 5.73 30.57 -1.56
CA SER A 472 6.29 30.51 -2.91
C SER A 472 5.86 31.72 -3.77
N LEU A 473 5.48 32.82 -3.10
CA LEU A 473 5.01 34.02 -3.78
C LEU A 473 6.15 34.70 -4.54
N ALA A 474 5.95 34.91 -5.85
CA ALA A 474 6.89 35.59 -6.73
C ALA A 474 6.18 36.63 -7.59
N THR A 475 6.86 37.74 -7.87
CA THR A 475 6.40 38.72 -8.87
C THR A 475 6.77 38.18 -10.24
N HIS A 476 5.76 38.01 -11.12
CA HIS A 476 6.00 37.62 -12.51
C HIS A 476 6.38 38.84 -13.38
N GLY A 477 5.68 39.96 -13.21
CA GLY A 477 5.96 41.15 -13.99
C GLY A 477 4.99 42.30 -13.74
N PHE A 478 5.28 43.42 -14.43
CA PHE A 478 4.47 44.64 -14.43
C PHE A 478 3.90 44.88 -15.83
N TYR A 479 2.64 45.26 -15.89
CA TYR A 479 1.89 45.43 -17.11
C TYR A 479 1.12 46.76 -17.07
N VAL A 480 0.80 47.29 -18.23
CA VAL A 480 -0.05 48.50 -18.37
C VAL A 480 -1.24 48.13 -19.24
N ALA A 481 -2.43 48.39 -18.75
CA ALA A 481 -3.65 48.20 -19.51
C ALA A 481 -3.67 49.22 -20.70
N ASP A 482 -3.99 48.72 -21.88
CA ASP A 482 -4.10 49.53 -23.10
C ASP A 482 -5.31 50.48 -23.10
N GLY A 483 -5.56 51.14 -24.20
CA GLY A 483 -6.70 52.08 -24.37
C GLY A 483 -8.08 51.40 -24.24
N THR A 484 -8.14 50.06 -24.31
CA THR A 484 -9.35 49.26 -24.10
C THR A 484 -9.46 48.73 -22.68
N GLY A 485 -8.46 48.97 -21.81
CA GLY A 485 -8.41 48.49 -20.46
C GLY A 485 -7.90 47.04 -20.33
N SER A 486 -7.11 46.53 -21.30
CA SER A 486 -6.63 45.17 -21.32
C SER A 486 -5.10 45.09 -21.41
N ALA A 487 -4.48 44.12 -20.79
CA ALA A 487 -3.10 43.75 -21.00
C ALA A 487 -2.97 42.23 -21.21
N SER A 488 -2.18 41.84 -22.22
CA SER A 488 -1.91 40.39 -22.51
C SER A 488 -0.62 39.93 -21.85
N VAL A 489 -0.67 38.74 -21.28
CA VAL A 489 0.46 38.07 -20.63
C VAL A 489 0.70 36.72 -21.31
N PRO A 490 1.61 36.64 -22.30
CA PRO A 490 1.98 35.35 -22.89
C PRO A 490 2.64 34.46 -21.85
N LEU A 491 2.22 33.20 -21.79
CA LEU A 491 2.77 32.17 -20.89
C LEU A 491 2.91 30.82 -21.64
N PRO A 492 3.80 30.75 -22.64
CA PRO A 492 3.96 29.52 -23.42
C PRO A 492 4.43 28.35 -22.52
N ILE A 493 3.79 27.20 -22.70
CA ILE A 493 4.10 26.00 -21.95
C ILE A 493 4.98 25.06 -22.81
N PRO A 494 6.21 24.75 -22.37
CA PRO A 494 7.12 23.92 -23.17
C PRO A 494 6.68 22.45 -23.19
N ALA A 495 7.20 21.67 -24.14
CA ALA A 495 7.02 20.22 -24.23
C ALA A 495 7.84 19.49 -23.15
N ASN A 496 7.52 19.72 -21.88
CA ASN A 496 8.21 19.15 -20.74
C ASN A 496 7.24 18.31 -19.89
N PRO A 497 7.34 16.96 -19.92
CA PRO A 497 6.46 16.09 -19.14
C PRO A 497 6.55 16.29 -17.62
N ALA A 498 7.63 16.90 -17.10
CA ALA A 498 7.75 17.21 -15.68
C ALA A 498 6.76 18.27 -15.19
N LEU A 499 6.09 19.00 -16.10
CA LEU A 499 5.05 19.95 -15.79
C LEU A 499 3.66 19.28 -15.61
N GLU A 500 3.51 18.01 -15.95
CA GLU A 500 2.24 17.29 -15.84
C GLU A 500 1.72 17.32 -14.40
N GLY A 501 0.50 17.85 -14.23
CA GLY A 501 -0.15 17.96 -12.93
C GLY A 501 0.28 19.16 -12.08
N LEU A 502 1.18 20.02 -12.57
CA LEU A 502 1.62 21.21 -11.84
C LEU A 502 0.46 22.21 -11.69
N TYR A 503 0.24 22.66 -10.45
CA TYR A 503 -0.65 23.77 -10.15
C TYR A 503 0.13 25.07 -9.98
N LEU A 504 -0.37 26.13 -10.64
CA LEU A 504 0.11 27.49 -10.49
C LEU A 504 -1.07 28.39 -10.12
N TYR A 505 -0.87 29.25 -9.15
CA TYR A 505 -1.86 30.18 -8.66
C TYR A 505 -1.42 31.60 -9.01
N TRP A 506 -2.33 32.41 -9.56
CA TRP A 506 -2.04 33.73 -10.07
C TRP A 506 -3.02 34.75 -9.53
N GLN A 507 -2.55 35.98 -9.28
CA GLN A 507 -3.38 37.12 -8.91
C GLN A 507 -2.69 38.41 -9.32
N ALA A 508 -3.44 39.40 -9.76
CA ALA A 508 -2.93 40.72 -10.10
C ALA A 508 -3.32 41.73 -9.02
N ALA A 509 -2.44 42.72 -8.81
CA ALA A 509 -2.74 43.93 -8.05
C ALA A 509 -2.64 45.13 -8.96
N GLN A 510 -3.64 46.03 -8.94
CA GLN A 510 -3.56 47.30 -9.61
C GLN A 510 -2.72 48.26 -8.77
N LEU A 511 -1.73 48.88 -9.40
CA LEU A 511 -0.86 49.85 -8.75
C LEU A 511 -1.67 51.09 -8.35
N ALA A 512 -1.53 51.52 -7.12
CA ALA A 512 -2.21 52.68 -6.57
C ALA A 512 -1.19 53.70 -6.04
N PRO A 513 -1.53 55.00 -5.93
CA PRO A 513 -0.67 56.00 -5.29
C PRO A 513 -0.29 55.58 -3.87
N ALA A 514 0.87 56.08 -3.40
CA ALA A 514 1.34 55.79 -2.05
C ALA A 514 0.28 56.14 -0.99
N GLY A 515 0.00 55.17 -0.11
CA GLY A 515 -1.01 55.25 0.96
C GLY A 515 -2.43 54.86 0.55
N ALA A 516 -2.70 54.58 -0.70
CA ALA A 516 -3.98 54.01 -1.14
C ALA A 516 -3.94 52.47 -1.14
N THR A 517 -5.09 51.83 -0.87
CA THR A 517 -5.23 50.38 -0.99
C THR A 517 -5.12 49.96 -2.45
N MET A 518 -4.28 48.96 -2.73
CA MET A 518 -4.16 48.38 -4.06
C MET A 518 -5.34 47.44 -4.33
N PRO A 519 -6.17 47.68 -5.35
CA PRO A 519 -7.18 46.73 -5.77
C PRO A 519 -6.56 45.42 -6.22
N LEU A 520 -7.14 44.28 -5.84
CA LEU A 520 -6.73 42.96 -6.25
C LEU A 520 -7.72 42.34 -7.25
N SER A 521 -7.21 41.59 -8.22
CA SER A 521 -8.06 40.78 -9.10
C SER A 521 -8.64 39.58 -8.35
N ASN A 522 -9.57 38.85 -8.98
CA ASN A 522 -9.81 37.45 -8.66
C ASN A 522 -8.49 36.67 -8.74
N GLY A 523 -8.42 35.53 -8.01
CA GLY A 523 -7.36 34.53 -8.21
C GLY A 523 -7.61 33.74 -9.51
N LEU A 524 -6.56 33.12 -10.04
CA LEU A 524 -6.64 32.20 -11.17
C LEU A 524 -5.78 30.97 -10.83
N ARG A 525 -6.42 29.79 -10.71
CA ARG A 525 -5.74 28.52 -10.55
C ARG A 525 -5.57 27.88 -11.92
N ILE A 526 -4.33 27.57 -12.29
CA ILE A 526 -3.96 26.90 -13.54
C ILE A 526 -3.42 25.51 -13.20
N ARG A 527 -3.96 24.47 -13.82
CA ARG A 527 -3.39 23.13 -13.83
C ARG A 527 -2.82 22.83 -15.21
N ILE A 528 -1.53 22.58 -15.28
CA ILE A 528 -0.84 22.21 -16.51
C ILE A 528 -0.97 20.69 -16.71
N ALA A 529 -1.38 20.26 -17.91
CA ALA A 529 -1.50 18.83 -18.24
C ALA A 529 -1.42 18.60 -19.76
N THR A 530 -1.30 17.35 -20.18
CA THR A 530 -1.26 16.98 -21.60
C THR A 530 -2.64 16.95 -22.28
N LEU A 531 -3.73 16.89 -21.49
CA LEU A 531 -5.12 16.87 -22.00
C LEU A 531 -5.81 18.21 -21.90
#